data_4f4f0a348afed046920a46fa535dd265
#
_entry.id   4f4f0a348afed046920a46fa535dd265
#
_cell.length_a   1.000
_cell.length_b   1.000
_cell.length_c   1.000
_cell.angle_alpha   90.00
_cell.angle_beta   90.00
_cell.angle_gamma   90.00
#
_symmetry.space_group_name_H-M   'P 1'
#
loop_
_entity.id
_entity.type
_entity.pdbx_description
1 polymer ?
#
loop_
_entity_poly.entity_id
_entity_poly.type
_entity_poly.pdbx_seq_one_letter_code
_entity_poly.pdbx_strand_id
1 'polypeptide(L)'
;PASSALEGAALTDHRVSEALAERGLRVVFVEGGGMTVSRFFRANALDRLHLVVAPVLIGEGRRGLQAAARPVMAECPRPPARMLVLGDDLLWDLDLRR
;
A
#
# COMPACT_ATOMS: atom_id res chain seq x y z
N PRO A 1 -22.66 -4.41 -0.10
CA PRO A 1 -21.28 -4.71 -0.38
C PRO A 1 -20.36 -4.42 0.82
N ALA A 2 -19.22 -5.10 0.88
CA ALA A 2 -18.29 -4.96 1.99
C ALA A 2 -17.79 -3.52 2.16
N SER A 3 -17.60 -2.79 1.05
CA SER A 3 -17.12 -1.42 1.08
C SER A 3 -18.09 -0.50 1.81
N SER A 4 -19.40 -0.65 1.60
CA SER A 4 -20.41 0.17 2.28
C SER A 4 -20.39 -0.03 3.79
N ALA A 5 -20.18 -1.27 4.24
CA ALA A 5 -20.11 -1.58 5.66
C ALA A 5 -18.87 -0.98 6.31
N LEU A 6 -17.79 -0.83 5.56
CA LEU A 6 -16.54 -0.28 6.06
C LEU A 6 -16.52 1.25 6.06
N GLU A 7 -17.19 1.88 5.10
CA GLU A 7 -17.23 3.32 4.96
C GLU A 7 -17.89 4.04 6.13
N GLY A 8 -18.90 3.45 6.73
CA GLY A 8 -19.61 4.04 7.84
C GLY A 8 -19.01 3.79 9.22
N ALA A 9 -17.88 3.12 9.31
CA ALA A 9 -17.29 2.69 10.56
C ALA A 9 -15.88 3.25 10.75
N ALA A 10 -15.53 3.66 11.98
CA ALA A 10 -14.18 4.09 12.33
C ALA A 10 -13.31 2.84 12.59
N LEU A 11 -12.98 2.12 11.52
CA LEU A 11 -12.20 0.90 11.62
C LEU A 11 -10.72 1.19 11.44
N THR A 12 -9.88 0.51 12.22
CA THR A 12 -8.45 0.48 11.97
C THR A 12 -8.17 -0.40 10.75
N ASP A 13 -7.00 -0.24 10.16
CA ASP A 13 -6.65 -1.00 8.96
C ASP A 13 -6.63 -2.51 9.21
N HIS A 14 -6.20 -2.96 10.40
CA HIS A 14 -6.26 -4.37 10.78
C HIS A 14 -7.70 -4.87 10.95
N ARG A 15 -8.57 -4.04 11.51
CA ARG A 15 -9.99 -4.39 11.66
C ARG A 15 -10.69 -4.48 10.32
N VAL A 16 -10.31 -3.64 9.36
CA VAL A 16 -10.81 -3.77 7.99
C VAL A 16 -10.44 -5.12 7.41
N SER A 17 -9.20 -5.53 7.56
CA SER A 17 -8.73 -6.83 7.07
C SER A 17 -9.45 -7.99 7.76
N GLU A 18 -9.65 -7.91 9.09
CA GLU A 18 -10.38 -8.91 9.85
C GLU A 18 -11.85 -9.01 9.41
N ALA A 19 -12.51 -7.87 9.21
CA ALA A 19 -13.89 -7.84 8.76
C ALA A 19 -14.07 -8.49 7.39
N LEU A 20 -13.13 -8.26 6.49
CA LEU A 20 -13.14 -8.87 5.17
C LEU A 20 -12.88 -10.37 5.25
N ALA A 21 -11.95 -10.79 6.10
CA ALA A 21 -11.64 -12.21 6.31
C ALA A 21 -12.84 -12.97 6.87
N GLU A 22 -13.59 -12.37 7.79
CA GLU A 22 -14.82 -12.97 8.33
C GLU A 22 -15.88 -13.23 7.25
N ARG A 23 -15.81 -12.50 6.15
CA ARG A 23 -16.68 -12.68 4.99
C ARG A 23 -16.10 -13.62 3.94
N GLY A 24 -15.01 -14.30 4.25
CA GLY A 24 -14.35 -15.24 3.36
C GLY A 24 -13.44 -14.62 2.32
N LEU A 25 -13.13 -13.32 2.46
CA LEU A 25 -12.26 -12.60 1.53
C LEU A 25 -10.82 -12.69 2.02
N ARG A 26 -10.07 -13.62 1.50
CA ARG A 26 -8.69 -13.90 1.94
C ARG A 26 -7.64 -13.10 1.20
N VAL A 27 -7.93 -12.73 -0.05
CA VAL A 27 -7.04 -11.90 -0.86
C VAL A 27 -7.76 -10.59 -1.10
N VAL A 28 -7.15 -9.50 -0.66
CA VAL A 28 -7.75 -8.17 -0.73
C VAL A 28 -6.78 -7.24 -1.44
N PHE A 29 -7.31 -6.53 -2.44
CA PHE A 29 -6.55 -5.55 -3.19
C PHE A 29 -6.91 -4.16 -2.66
N VAL A 30 -5.90 -3.46 -2.11
CA VAL A 30 -6.08 -2.10 -1.59
C VAL A 30 -5.74 -1.10 -2.68
N GLU A 31 -6.74 -0.41 -3.17
CA GLU A 31 -6.56 0.67 -4.12
C GLU A 31 -6.96 2.00 -3.48
N GLY A 32 -6.52 3.08 -4.06
CA GLY A 32 -6.94 4.39 -3.63
C GLY A 32 -5.82 5.40 -3.68
N GLY A 33 -6.07 6.56 -3.06
CA GLY A 33 -5.07 7.59 -2.96
C GLY A 33 -3.94 7.20 -2.00
N GLY A 34 -2.86 7.99 -2.02
CA GLY A 34 -1.69 7.73 -1.20
C GLY A 34 -1.99 7.63 0.28
N MET A 35 -3.02 8.33 0.79
CA MET A 35 -3.38 8.27 2.20
C MET A 35 -3.88 6.89 2.62
N THR A 36 -4.77 6.29 1.83
CA THR A 36 -5.31 4.97 2.14
C THR A 36 -4.22 3.91 2.15
N VAL A 37 -3.43 3.85 1.08
CA VAL A 37 -2.34 2.88 0.98
C VAL A 37 -1.30 3.11 2.08
N SER A 38 -0.98 4.36 2.37
CA SER A 38 -0.02 4.70 3.42
C SER A 38 -0.48 4.25 4.80
N ARG A 39 -1.78 4.36 5.10
CA ARG A 39 -2.33 3.89 6.38
C ARG A 39 -2.14 2.38 6.53
N PHE A 40 -2.48 1.61 5.49
CA PHE A 40 -2.27 0.16 5.51
C PHE A 40 -0.78 -0.18 5.65
N PHE A 41 0.08 0.54 4.96
CA PHE A 41 1.52 0.34 5.06
C PHE A 41 2.04 0.60 6.47
N ARG A 42 1.66 1.73 7.08
CA ARG A 42 2.08 2.10 8.45
C ARG A 42 1.60 1.10 9.50
N ALA A 43 0.43 0.52 9.27
CA ALA A 43 -0.15 -0.48 10.17
C ALA A 43 0.41 -1.87 9.96
N ASN A 44 1.37 -2.05 9.05
CA ASN A 44 1.90 -3.35 8.64
C ASN A 44 0.81 -4.31 8.16
N ALA A 45 -0.20 -3.75 7.50
CA ALA A 45 -1.36 -4.51 7.03
C ALA A 45 -1.29 -4.87 5.54
N LEU A 46 -0.16 -4.61 4.89
CA LEU A 46 0.09 -4.98 3.51
C LEU A 46 1.10 -6.12 3.44
N ASP A 47 0.76 -7.15 2.68
CA ASP A 47 1.67 -8.26 2.41
C ASP A 47 2.54 -7.97 1.19
N ARG A 48 2.01 -7.22 0.24
CA ARG A 48 2.68 -6.93 -1.02
C ARG A 48 2.32 -5.52 -1.48
N LEU A 49 3.30 -4.81 -2.01
CA LEU A 49 3.11 -3.46 -2.52
C LEU A 49 3.64 -3.37 -3.94
N HIS A 50 2.79 -2.89 -4.85
CA HIS A 50 3.17 -2.59 -6.21
C HIS A 50 3.30 -1.09 -6.40
N LEU A 51 4.50 -0.63 -6.75
CA LEU A 51 4.76 0.77 -7.06
C LEU A 51 5.09 0.90 -8.54
N VAL A 52 4.30 1.69 -9.25
CA VAL A 52 4.55 1.97 -10.66
C VAL A 52 5.19 3.34 -10.78
N VAL A 53 6.29 3.42 -11.50
CA VAL A 53 6.98 4.66 -11.77
C VAL A 53 6.90 4.93 -13.27
N ALA A 54 6.22 6.01 -13.63
CA ALA A 54 6.09 6.45 -15.00
C ALA A 54 7.19 7.47 -15.34
N PRO A 55 7.65 7.54 -16.59
CA PRO A 55 8.66 8.50 -17.00
C PRO A 55 8.06 9.89 -17.24
N VAL A 56 7.42 10.44 -16.21
CA VAL A 56 6.73 11.74 -16.26
C VAL A 56 7.19 12.58 -15.08
N LEU A 57 7.59 13.81 -15.36
CA LEU A 57 7.97 14.75 -14.32
C LEU A 57 6.80 15.70 -14.07
N ILE A 58 6.07 15.45 -13.00
CA ILE A 58 4.86 16.21 -12.68
C ILE A 58 5.17 17.53 -11.98
N GLY A 59 6.20 17.52 -11.14
CA GLY A 59 6.52 18.66 -10.29
C GLY A 59 5.68 18.66 -9.03
N GLU A 60 4.62 19.46 -9.00
CA GLU A 60 3.69 19.47 -7.88
C GLU A 60 2.55 18.50 -8.13
N GLY A 61 2.15 17.79 -7.09
CA GLY A 61 1.06 16.83 -7.18
C GLY A 61 0.76 16.24 -5.83
N ARG A 62 -0.19 15.32 -5.81
CA ARG A 62 -0.50 14.58 -4.59
C ARG A 62 0.63 13.61 -4.28
N ARG A 63 0.95 13.50 -3.01
CA ARG A 63 1.97 12.56 -2.56
C ARG A 63 1.47 11.13 -2.71
N GLY A 64 2.37 10.23 -3.06
CA GLY A 64 2.10 8.82 -3.07
C GLY A 64 2.20 8.22 -1.67
N LEU A 65 2.90 7.09 -1.56
CA LEU A 65 3.11 6.42 -0.29
C LEU A 65 3.84 7.31 0.70
N GLN A 66 3.31 7.39 1.93
CA GLN A 66 3.93 8.11 3.03
C GLN A 66 4.14 7.15 4.19
N ALA A 67 5.31 7.24 4.80
CA ALA A 67 5.67 6.41 5.94
C ALA A 67 6.32 7.29 7.01
N ALA A 68 6.50 6.74 8.20
CA ALA A 68 7.18 7.43 9.28
C ALA A 68 8.61 7.76 8.87
N ALA A 69 9.06 8.97 9.19
CA ALA A 69 10.42 9.38 8.91
C ALA A 69 11.42 8.51 9.69
N ARG A 70 12.55 8.23 9.07
CA ARG A 70 13.65 7.52 9.70
C ARG A 70 14.86 8.43 9.76
N PRO A 71 15.62 8.45 10.87
CA PRO A 71 16.75 9.37 11.01
C PRO A 71 17.91 9.08 10.07
N VAL A 72 18.08 7.82 9.68
CA VAL A 72 19.15 7.42 8.76
C VAL A 72 18.65 6.41 7.74
N MET A 73 19.28 6.39 6.58
CA MET A 73 18.92 5.47 5.48
C MET A 73 18.99 4.00 5.89
N ALA A 74 19.92 3.65 6.77
CA ALA A 74 20.06 2.26 7.21
C ALA A 74 18.84 1.73 7.95
N GLU A 75 18.02 2.61 8.51
CA GLU A 75 16.79 2.25 9.22
C GLU A 75 15.57 2.18 8.30
N CYS A 76 15.70 2.61 7.05
CA CYS A 76 14.59 2.54 6.10
C CYS A 76 14.35 1.10 5.67
N PRO A 77 13.07 0.68 5.54
CA PRO A 77 12.77 -0.67 5.08
C PRO A 77 13.33 -0.95 3.69
N ARG A 78 13.88 -2.13 3.50
CA ARG A 78 14.38 -2.61 2.22
C ARG A 78 13.84 -4.02 1.96
N PRO A 79 12.55 -4.12 1.62
CA PRO A 79 11.96 -5.43 1.40
C PRO A 79 12.49 -6.09 0.15
N PRO A 80 12.42 -7.42 0.06
CA PRO A 80 12.69 -8.10 -1.21
C PRO A 80 11.82 -7.53 -2.31
N ALA A 81 12.41 -7.34 -3.48
CA ALA A 81 11.72 -6.66 -4.58
C ALA A 81 12.06 -7.29 -5.92
N ARG A 82 11.08 -7.24 -6.83
CA ARG A 82 11.28 -7.51 -8.25
C ARG A 82 10.90 -6.27 -9.03
N MET A 83 11.59 -6.04 -10.12
CA MET A 83 11.28 -4.93 -11.01
C MET A 83 10.84 -5.47 -12.35
N LEU A 84 9.72 -4.96 -12.84
CA LEU A 84 9.11 -5.38 -14.10
C LEU A 84 8.93 -4.15 -14.99
N VAL A 85 9.17 -4.34 -16.30
CA VAL A 85 8.93 -3.29 -17.28
C VAL A 85 7.51 -3.45 -17.82
N LEU A 86 6.72 -2.39 -17.73
CA LEU A 86 5.36 -2.35 -18.24
C LEU A 86 5.26 -1.24 -19.28
N GLY A 87 5.56 -1.57 -20.55
CA GLY A 87 5.65 -0.54 -21.58
C GLY A 87 6.76 0.45 -21.25
N ASP A 88 6.41 1.72 -21.07
CA ASP A 88 7.36 2.77 -20.67
C ASP A 88 7.50 2.92 -19.15
N ASP A 89 6.68 2.21 -18.39
CA ASP A 89 6.67 2.30 -16.95
C ASP A 89 7.49 1.20 -16.29
N LEU A 90 7.89 1.44 -15.05
CA LEU A 90 8.54 0.42 -14.22
C LEU A 90 7.63 0.08 -13.05
N LEU A 91 7.48 -1.21 -12.76
CA LEU A 91 6.74 -1.69 -11.60
C LEU A 91 7.71 -2.32 -10.61
N TRP A 92 7.67 -1.85 -9.37
CA TRP A 92 8.34 -2.50 -8.25
C TRP A 92 7.32 -3.39 -7.53
N ASP A 93 7.61 -4.68 -7.45
CA ASP A 93 6.81 -5.65 -6.70
C ASP A 93 7.55 -5.93 -5.40
N LEU A 94 7.07 -5.34 -4.31
CA LEU A 94 7.73 -5.41 -3.01
C LEU A 94 7.01 -6.43 -2.14
N ASP A 95 7.78 -7.35 -1.56
CA ASP A 95 7.26 -8.34 -0.61
C ASP A 95 7.43 -7.78 0.80
N LEU A 96 6.31 -7.41 1.43
CA LEU A 96 6.29 -6.80 2.75
C LEU A 96 6.00 -7.82 3.87
N ARG A 97 5.85 -9.08 3.53
CA ARG A 97 5.60 -10.13 4.52
C ARG A 97 6.81 -10.27 5.44
N ARG A 98 6.53 -10.51 6.68
CA ARG A 98 7.53 -10.61 7.73
C ARG A 98 7.80 -12.06 8.14
#